data_f1a1074424aa4163824170a83cd02f6a
#
_entry.id   f1a1074424aa4163824170a83cd02f6a
#
_cell.length_a   1.000
_cell.length_b   1.000
_cell.length_c   1.000
_cell.angle_alpha   90.00
_cell.angle_beta   90.00
_cell.angle_gamma   90.00
#
_symmetry.space_group_name_H-M   'P 1'
#
loop_
_entity.id
_entity.type
_entity.pdbx_description
1 polymer ?
#
loop_
_entity_poly.entity_id
_entity_poly.type
_entity_poly.pdbx_seq_one_letter_code
_entity_poly.pdbx_strand_id
1 'polypeptide(L)'
;LLGGGQESALRSGTENTFGILAFAEVSRVFLQDHAQKLAHMERLKTRLRDGLLSANGAHCFTPDSSAPHILNMAFEGMRGEVLLHLLERDGICISTGSACSSKKRTFRIHESIGVRPEIAECAVRFSLCPDNTAEEIDYTIEKTKAALQKFQGFIRR
;
A
#
# COMPACT_ATOMS: atom_id res chain seq x y z
N LEU A 1 14.47 31.38 9.84
CA LEU A 1 13.64 32.16 10.78
C LEU A 1 14.56 33.10 11.58
N LEU A 2 14.24 34.42 11.58
CA LEU A 2 14.98 35.39 12.40
C LEU A 2 14.49 35.36 13.84
N GLY A 3 15.40 35.42 14.84
CA GLY A 3 15.05 35.40 16.27
C GLY A 3 16.22 34.92 17.15
N GLY A 4 15.91 34.27 18.25
CA GLY A 4 16.88 33.75 19.20
C GLY A 4 17.72 32.59 18.68
N GLY A 5 18.72 32.16 19.46
CA GLY A 5 19.70 31.13 19.08
C GLY A 5 19.28 29.68 19.33
N GLN A 6 17.96 29.42 19.48
CA GLN A 6 17.47 28.05 19.70
C GLN A 6 17.82 27.13 18.55
N GLU A 7 17.98 25.83 18.85
CA GLU A 7 18.35 24.78 17.87
C GLU A 7 19.65 25.15 17.12
N SER A 8 20.68 25.61 17.84
CA SER A 8 21.95 26.05 17.25
C SER A 8 21.78 27.14 16.19
N ALA A 9 20.85 28.07 16.42
CA ALA A 9 20.46 29.17 15.51
C ALA A 9 19.80 28.72 14.18
N LEU A 10 19.44 27.45 14.04
CA LEU A 10 18.75 26.93 12.85
C LEU A 10 17.26 27.27 12.87
N ARG A 11 16.66 27.31 14.06
CA ARG A 11 15.23 27.55 14.21
C ARG A 11 14.97 28.32 15.51
N SER A 12 14.64 29.59 15.39
CA SER A 12 14.28 30.43 16.52
C SER A 12 12.86 30.13 17.06
N GLY A 13 12.59 30.52 18.30
CA GLY A 13 11.36 30.31 19.02
C GLY A 13 11.44 29.17 20.04
N THR A 14 10.55 29.15 21.02
CA THR A 14 10.46 28.10 22.05
C THR A 14 10.23 26.75 21.42
N GLU A 15 10.90 25.74 21.93
CA GLU A 15 10.77 24.35 21.50
C GLU A 15 9.32 23.86 21.73
N ASN A 16 8.80 23.09 20.83
CA ASN A 16 7.49 22.43 20.96
C ASN A 16 7.62 21.22 21.89
N THR A 17 7.75 21.47 23.19
CA THR A 17 7.97 20.43 24.19
C THR A 17 6.84 19.42 24.27
N PHE A 18 5.58 19.84 24.10
CA PHE A 18 4.43 18.93 24.02
C PHE A 18 4.54 17.97 22.83
N GLY A 19 4.86 18.49 21.66
CA GLY A 19 5.05 17.66 20.47
C GLY A 19 6.23 16.70 20.60
N ILE A 20 7.33 17.15 21.23
CA ILE A 20 8.52 16.30 21.49
C ILE A 20 8.15 15.17 22.44
N LEU A 21 7.49 15.46 23.56
CA LEU A 21 7.08 14.46 24.53
C LEU A 21 6.05 13.47 23.95
N ALA A 22 5.05 13.97 23.21
CA ALA A 22 4.08 13.13 22.53
C ALA A 22 4.75 12.20 21.52
N PHE A 23 5.69 12.72 20.72
CA PHE A 23 6.45 11.91 19.76
C PHE A 23 7.32 10.86 20.45
N ALA A 24 7.97 11.21 21.56
CA ALA A 24 8.76 10.27 22.34
C ALA A 24 7.89 9.13 22.89
N GLU A 25 6.73 9.43 23.43
CA GLU A 25 5.81 8.41 23.98
C GLU A 25 5.25 7.51 22.89
N VAL A 26 4.79 8.08 21.75
CA VAL A 26 4.34 7.29 20.61
C VAL A 26 5.46 6.39 20.08
N SER A 27 6.69 6.91 20.01
CA SER A 27 7.85 6.11 19.59
C SER A 27 8.12 4.96 20.56
N ARG A 28 8.04 5.21 21.88
CA ARG A 28 8.21 4.17 22.90
C ARG A 28 7.17 3.05 22.74
N VAL A 29 5.88 3.42 22.57
CA VAL A 29 4.79 2.46 22.37
C VAL A 29 4.94 1.70 21.04
N PHE A 30 5.31 2.42 19.98
CA PHE A 30 5.51 1.82 18.65
C PHE A 30 6.65 0.77 18.66
N LEU A 31 7.74 1.05 19.37
CA LEU A 31 8.89 0.16 19.48
C LEU A 31 8.62 -1.07 20.35
N GLN A 32 7.58 -1.04 21.20
CA GLN A 32 7.14 -2.24 21.90
C GLN A 32 6.66 -3.27 20.88
N ASP A 33 7.23 -4.49 20.98
CA ASP A 33 6.89 -5.61 20.10
C ASP A 33 7.07 -5.33 18.59
N HIS A 34 7.92 -4.33 18.25
CA HIS A 34 8.12 -3.89 16.87
C HIS A 34 8.49 -5.08 15.94
N ALA A 35 9.41 -5.94 16.36
CA ALA A 35 9.82 -7.10 15.59
C ALA A 35 8.65 -8.08 15.33
N GLN A 36 7.78 -8.27 16.33
CA GLN A 36 6.59 -9.12 16.19
C GLN A 36 5.57 -8.52 15.24
N LYS A 37 5.34 -7.20 15.33
CA LYS A 37 4.46 -6.47 14.42
C LYS A 37 4.93 -6.54 12.96
N LEU A 38 6.23 -6.37 12.72
CA LEU A 38 6.81 -6.51 11.38
C LEU A 38 6.65 -7.95 10.86
N ALA A 39 6.98 -8.95 11.66
CA ALA A 39 6.83 -10.35 11.28
C ALA A 39 5.37 -10.73 11.02
N HIS A 40 4.43 -10.15 11.76
CA HIS A 40 3.00 -10.35 11.54
C HIS A 40 2.58 -9.78 10.17
N MET A 41 2.89 -8.52 9.89
CA MET A 41 2.59 -7.89 8.60
C MET A 41 3.24 -8.65 7.43
N GLU A 42 4.47 -9.14 7.58
CA GLU A 42 5.15 -9.93 6.54
C GLU A 42 4.40 -11.25 6.25
N ARG A 43 3.91 -11.94 7.28
CA ARG A 43 3.06 -13.14 7.09
C ARG A 43 1.77 -12.81 6.36
N LEU A 44 1.11 -11.73 6.74
CA LEU A 44 -0.13 -11.28 6.09
C LEU A 44 0.10 -10.86 4.64
N LYS A 45 1.19 -10.13 4.37
CA LYS A 45 1.60 -9.74 3.01
C LYS A 45 1.85 -10.97 2.14
N THR A 46 2.59 -11.94 2.65
CA THR A 46 2.87 -13.20 1.95
C THR A 46 1.59 -13.94 1.64
N ARG A 47 0.68 -14.09 2.62
CA ARG A 47 -0.64 -14.73 2.43
C ARG A 47 -1.45 -14.03 1.34
N LEU A 48 -1.51 -12.69 1.37
CA LEU A 48 -2.22 -11.89 0.38
C LEU A 48 -1.62 -12.07 -1.02
N ARG A 49 -0.29 -11.94 -1.13
CA ARG A 49 0.45 -12.12 -2.38
C ARG A 49 0.18 -13.50 -2.99
N ASP A 50 0.40 -14.55 -2.22
CA ASP A 50 0.28 -15.93 -2.71
C ASP A 50 -1.18 -16.27 -3.08
N GLY A 51 -2.12 -15.77 -2.28
CA GLY A 51 -3.54 -15.87 -2.60
C GLY A 51 -3.91 -15.18 -3.91
N LEU A 52 -3.38 -13.99 -4.18
CA LEU A 52 -3.70 -13.21 -5.37
C LEU A 52 -2.91 -13.65 -6.62
N LEU A 53 -1.70 -14.20 -6.47
CA LEU A 53 -0.90 -14.72 -7.59
C LEU A 53 -1.58 -15.88 -8.31
N SER A 54 -2.51 -16.58 -7.68
CA SER A 54 -3.31 -17.62 -8.33
C SER A 54 -4.37 -17.07 -9.30
N ALA A 55 -4.61 -15.75 -9.33
CA ALA A 55 -5.50 -15.11 -10.29
C ALA A 55 -4.82 -15.02 -11.67
N ASN A 56 -5.61 -15.23 -12.73
CA ASN A 56 -5.08 -15.13 -14.11
C ASN A 56 -4.64 -13.70 -14.43
N GLY A 57 -3.44 -13.55 -15.00
CA GLY A 57 -2.86 -12.26 -15.35
C GLY A 57 -2.38 -11.45 -14.14
N ALA A 58 -2.15 -12.08 -12.99
CA ALA A 58 -1.60 -11.43 -11.81
C ALA A 58 -0.08 -11.23 -11.94
N HIS A 59 0.38 -10.02 -11.65
CA HIS A 59 1.79 -9.61 -11.59
C HIS A 59 2.09 -9.03 -10.22
N CYS A 60 3.18 -9.45 -9.59
CA CYS A 60 3.68 -8.87 -8.35
C CYS A 60 4.93 -8.03 -8.63
N PHE A 61 4.90 -6.75 -8.24
CA PHE A 61 6.03 -5.83 -8.39
C PHE A 61 6.78 -5.59 -7.08
N THR A 62 6.31 -6.21 -6.00
CA THR A 62 6.95 -6.10 -4.69
C THR A 62 8.07 -7.13 -4.56
N PRO A 63 9.34 -6.71 -4.39
CA PRO A 63 10.45 -7.63 -4.14
C PRO A 63 10.31 -8.37 -2.81
N ASP A 64 10.94 -9.54 -2.69
CA ASP A 64 10.92 -10.32 -1.43
C ASP A 64 11.53 -9.55 -0.25
N SER A 65 12.59 -8.75 -0.49
CA SER A 65 13.22 -7.90 0.53
C SER A 65 12.60 -6.51 0.65
N SER A 66 11.27 -6.42 0.60
CA SER A 66 10.55 -5.13 0.65
C SER A 66 9.98 -4.84 2.03
N ALA A 67 9.42 -3.63 2.19
CA ALA A 67 8.69 -3.26 3.40
C ALA A 67 7.54 -4.25 3.68
N PRO A 68 7.38 -4.72 4.94
CA PRO A 68 6.43 -5.78 5.28
C PRO A 68 4.96 -5.38 5.14
N HIS A 69 4.69 -4.10 5.02
CA HIS A 69 3.34 -3.54 5.01
C HIS A 69 2.85 -3.07 3.63
N ILE A 70 3.64 -3.27 2.57
CA ILE A 70 3.29 -2.81 1.22
C ILE A 70 3.35 -3.97 0.23
N LEU A 71 2.26 -4.17 -0.51
CA LEU A 71 2.18 -5.11 -1.62
C LEU A 71 1.68 -4.36 -2.86
N ASN A 72 2.47 -4.35 -3.92
CA ASN A 72 2.12 -3.78 -5.22
C ASN A 72 1.90 -4.91 -6.23
N MET A 73 0.70 -4.96 -6.81
CA MET A 73 0.31 -5.98 -7.78
C MET A 73 -0.44 -5.35 -8.94
N ALA A 74 -0.46 -6.01 -10.09
CA ALA A 74 -1.35 -5.69 -11.19
C ALA A 74 -2.10 -6.93 -11.65
N PHE A 75 -3.27 -6.70 -12.24
CA PHE A 75 -4.11 -7.76 -12.81
C PHE A 75 -4.42 -7.40 -14.26
N GLU A 76 -3.76 -8.07 -15.19
CA GLU A 76 -3.81 -7.75 -16.62
C GLU A 76 -5.25 -7.69 -17.12
N GLY A 77 -5.59 -6.61 -17.82
CA GLY A 77 -6.94 -6.33 -18.33
C GLY A 77 -7.88 -5.64 -17.34
N MET A 78 -7.54 -5.57 -16.05
CA MET A 78 -8.33 -4.86 -15.03
C MET A 78 -7.62 -3.56 -14.62
N ARG A 79 -8.12 -2.41 -15.04
CA ARG A 79 -7.56 -1.11 -14.62
C ARG A 79 -7.63 -0.97 -13.10
N GLY A 80 -6.54 -0.49 -12.51
CA GLY A 80 -6.43 -0.33 -11.05
C GLY A 80 -7.54 0.52 -10.44
N GLU A 81 -7.95 1.62 -11.11
CA GLU A 81 -9.07 2.46 -10.68
C GLU A 81 -10.40 1.70 -10.63
N VAL A 82 -10.65 0.82 -11.61
CA VAL A 82 -11.88 0.01 -11.64
C VAL A 82 -11.88 -0.99 -10.48
N LEU A 83 -10.75 -1.66 -10.26
CA LEU A 83 -10.60 -2.59 -9.14
C LEU A 83 -10.76 -1.89 -7.80
N LEU A 84 -10.18 -0.70 -7.63
CA LEU A 84 -10.30 0.14 -6.44
C LEU A 84 -11.78 0.38 -6.10
N HIS A 85 -12.57 0.86 -7.06
CA HIS A 85 -13.98 1.17 -6.82
C HIS A 85 -14.85 -0.09 -6.61
N LEU A 86 -14.47 -1.23 -7.17
CA LEU A 86 -15.16 -2.49 -6.90
C LEU A 86 -14.91 -2.95 -5.46
N LEU A 87 -13.66 -2.88 -4.98
CA LEU A 87 -13.28 -3.30 -3.64
C LEU A 87 -13.80 -2.33 -2.56
N GLU A 88 -13.84 -1.02 -2.87
CA GLU A 88 -14.41 -0.01 -1.97
C GLU A 88 -15.87 -0.33 -1.57
N ARG A 89 -16.66 -0.88 -2.49
CA ARG A 89 -18.04 -1.32 -2.21
C ARG A 89 -18.12 -2.45 -1.19
N ASP A 90 -17.08 -3.26 -1.12
CA ASP A 90 -16.93 -4.35 -0.15
C ASP A 90 -16.17 -3.91 1.11
N GLY A 91 -15.94 -2.59 1.29
CA GLY A 91 -15.26 -2.01 2.45
C GLY A 91 -13.73 -2.16 2.43
N ILE A 92 -13.14 -2.54 1.29
CA ILE A 92 -11.70 -2.73 1.14
C ILE A 92 -11.08 -1.51 0.46
N CYS A 93 -10.22 -0.80 1.19
CA CYS A 93 -9.53 0.38 0.70
C CYS A 93 -8.13 0.02 0.16
N ILE A 94 -7.90 0.25 -1.12
CA ILE A 94 -6.60 0.11 -1.79
C ILE A 94 -6.19 1.42 -2.45
N SER A 95 -5.01 1.49 -3.04
CA SER A 95 -4.54 2.69 -3.73
C SER A 95 -4.07 2.38 -5.15
N THR A 96 -4.23 3.33 -6.05
CA THR A 96 -3.65 3.32 -7.40
C THR A 96 -2.57 4.39 -7.51
N GLY A 97 -1.33 4.02 -7.85
CA GLY A 97 -0.23 4.95 -8.04
C GLY A 97 0.16 5.77 -6.79
N SER A 98 0.84 6.89 -7.00
CA SER A 98 1.15 7.87 -5.95
C SER A 98 0.11 8.99 -5.94
N ALA A 99 -0.33 9.41 -4.75
CA ALA A 99 -1.32 10.48 -4.55
C ALA A 99 -0.94 11.81 -5.23
N CYS A 100 0.35 12.06 -5.47
CA CYS A 100 0.86 13.28 -6.11
C CYS A 100 0.74 13.30 -7.65
N SER A 101 0.35 12.20 -8.27
CA SER A 101 0.33 12.06 -9.74
C SER A 101 -1.04 12.27 -10.37
N SER A 102 -2.02 12.76 -9.62
CA SER A 102 -3.43 12.90 -10.04
C SER A 102 -3.68 13.76 -11.30
N LYS A 103 -2.71 14.58 -11.70
CA LYS A 103 -2.83 15.45 -12.91
C LYS A 103 -2.06 14.95 -14.14
N LYS A 104 -1.17 13.95 -13.99
CA LYS A 104 -0.49 13.31 -15.12
C LYS A 104 -0.50 11.80 -14.88
N ARG A 105 -1.10 11.05 -15.80
CA ARG A 105 -1.03 9.57 -15.86
C ARG A 105 0.42 9.10 -16.07
N THR A 106 1.26 9.27 -15.07
CA THR A 106 2.66 8.86 -15.13
C THR A 106 2.86 7.74 -14.12
N PHE A 107 2.90 6.52 -14.60
CA PHE A 107 3.28 5.32 -13.84
C PHE A 107 4.80 5.24 -13.70
N ARG A 108 5.45 6.37 -13.38
CA ARG A 108 6.92 6.56 -13.41
C ARG A 108 7.69 5.45 -12.72
N ILE A 109 7.16 4.93 -11.59
CA ILE A 109 7.84 3.86 -10.85
C ILE A 109 7.83 2.56 -11.67
N HIS A 110 6.70 2.17 -12.22
CA HIS A 110 6.56 0.96 -13.01
C HIS A 110 7.33 1.07 -14.34
N GLU A 111 7.27 2.22 -14.99
CA GLU A 111 8.05 2.51 -16.20
C GLU A 111 9.57 2.43 -15.95
N SER A 112 10.05 2.96 -14.80
CA SER A 112 11.48 2.92 -14.46
C SER A 112 12.02 1.52 -14.22
N ILE A 113 11.16 0.56 -13.88
CA ILE A 113 11.50 -0.87 -13.75
C ILE A 113 11.13 -1.69 -14.99
N GLY A 114 10.81 -1.03 -16.11
CA GLY A 114 10.56 -1.67 -17.40
C GLY A 114 9.19 -2.33 -17.56
N VAL A 115 8.22 -1.99 -16.72
CA VAL A 115 6.84 -2.51 -16.85
C VAL A 115 6.13 -1.79 -18.00
N ARG A 116 5.48 -2.57 -18.86
CA ARG A 116 4.68 -2.03 -19.98
C ARG A 116 3.54 -1.13 -19.45
N PRO A 117 3.22 -0.01 -20.13
CA PRO A 117 2.20 0.94 -19.68
C PRO A 117 0.83 0.29 -19.43
N GLU A 118 0.41 -0.66 -20.26
CA GLU A 118 -0.87 -1.35 -20.16
C GLU A 118 -0.98 -2.15 -18.85
N ILE A 119 0.13 -2.73 -18.38
CA ILE A 119 0.19 -3.45 -17.10
C ILE A 119 0.32 -2.47 -15.94
N ALA A 120 1.10 -1.39 -16.13
CA ALA A 120 1.25 -0.34 -15.12
C ALA A 120 -0.09 0.35 -14.78
N GLU A 121 -1.00 0.52 -15.76
CA GLU A 121 -2.36 1.02 -15.54
C GLU A 121 -3.24 0.09 -14.69
N CYS A 122 -2.88 -1.19 -14.64
CA CYS A 122 -3.57 -2.19 -13.83
C CYS A 122 -3.03 -2.28 -12.40
N ALA A 123 -1.96 -1.51 -12.08
CA ALA A 123 -1.29 -1.63 -10.79
C ALA A 123 -2.12 -1.04 -9.64
N VAL A 124 -2.16 -1.78 -8.55
CA VAL A 124 -2.76 -1.39 -7.28
C VAL A 124 -1.80 -1.66 -6.13
N ARG A 125 -1.92 -0.88 -5.06
CA ARG A 125 -1.15 -1.05 -3.84
C ARG A 125 -2.08 -1.40 -2.68
N PHE A 126 -1.80 -2.53 -2.06
CA PHE A 126 -2.35 -2.90 -0.76
C PHE A 126 -1.38 -2.41 0.32
N SER A 127 -1.91 -1.83 1.38
CA SER A 127 -1.14 -1.36 2.54
C SER A 127 -1.73 -2.02 3.79
N LEU A 128 -0.87 -2.65 4.56
CA LEU A 128 -1.23 -3.38 5.76
C LEU A 128 -0.80 -2.62 7.01
N CYS A 129 -1.46 -2.88 8.13
CA CYS A 129 -1.07 -2.41 9.45
C CYS A 129 -0.97 -3.58 10.43
N PRO A 130 -0.36 -3.37 11.61
CA PRO A 130 -0.22 -4.43 12.61
C PRO A 130 -1.54 -4.99 13.13
N ASP A 131 -2.64 -4.25 12.99
CA ASP A 131 -3.97 -4.62 13.50
C ASP A 131 -4.77 -5.46 12.50
N ASN A 132 -4.29 -5.61 11.26
CA ASN A 132 -4.98 -6.46 10.28
C ASN A 132 -4.96 -7.93 10.71
N THR A 133 -6.03 -8.63 10.39
CA THR A 133 -6.20 -10.05 10.71
C THR A 133 -6.06 -10.95 9.48
N ALA A 134 -5.86 -12.24 9.70
CA ALA A 134 -5.80 -13.22 8.62
C ALA A 134 -7.15 -13.35 7.89
N GLU A 135 -8.26 -13.20 8.61
CA GLU A 135 -9.61 -13.23 8.07
C GLU A 135 -9.88 -12.07 7.14
N GLU A 136 -9.41 -10.86 7.47
CA GLU A 136 -9.48 -9.69 6.59
C GLU A 136 -8.68 -9.90 5.31
N ILE A 137 -7.52 -10.55 5.40
CA ILE A 137 -6.71 -10.91 4.23
C ILE A 137 -7.41 -11.92 3.35
N ASP A 138 -8.00 -12.98 3.93
CA ASP A 138 -8.75 -13.99 3.19
C ASP A 138 -9.96 -13.37 2.48
N TYR A 139 -10.70 -12.51 3.19
CA TYR A 139 -11.81 -11.75 2.62
C TYR A 139 -11.35 -10.87 1.44
N THR A 140 -10.21 -10.18 1.59
CA THR A 140 -9.64 -9.36 0.52
C THR A 140 -9.27 -10.20 -0.70
N ILE A 141 -8.68 -11.38 -0.50
CA ILE A 141 -8.36 -12.32 -1.58
C ILE A 141 -9.62 -12.78 -2.31
N GLU A 142 -10.64 -13.19 -1.56
CA GLU A 142 -11.92 -13.64 -2.11
C GLU A 142 -12.58 -12.56 -2.96
N LYS A 143 -12.73 -11.34 -2.41
CA LYS A 143 -13.38 -10.22 -3.09
C LYS A 143 -12.61 -9.76 -4.33
N THR A 144 -11.29 -9.70 -4.23
CA THR A 144 -10.44 -9.37 -5.38
C THR A 144 -10.63 -10.38 -6.52
N LYS A 145 -10.57 -11.69 -6.22
CA LYS A 145 -10.78 -12.74 -7.23
C LYS A 145 -12.19 -12.67 -7.83
N ALA A 146 -13.21 -12.46 -7.02
CA ALA A 146 -14.58 -12.32 -7.50
C ALA A 146 -14.75 -11.12 -8.45
N ALA A 147 -14.14 -9.98 -8.12
CA ALA A 147 -14.13 -8.79 -8.96
C ALA A 147 -13.46 -9.06 -10.32
N LEU A 148 -12.29 -9.72 -10.31
CA LEU A 148 -11.56 -10.08 -11.53
C LEU A 148 -12.35 -11.04 -12.42
N GLN A 149 -12.97 -12.08 -11.85
CA GLN A 149 -13.78 -13.05 -12.59
C GLN A 149 -15.01 -12.39 -13.23
N LYS A 150 -15.70 -11.55 -12.49
CA LYS A 150 -16.87 -10.82 -12.97
C LYS A 150 -16.51 -9.92 -14.16
N PHE A 151 -15.39 -9.23 -14.09
CA PHE A 151 -14.94 -8.34 -15.17
C PHE A 151 -14.53 -9.09 -16.42
N GLN A 152 -13.84 -10.23 -16.31
CA GLN A 152 -13.49 -11.08 -17.44
C GLN A 152 -14.72 -11.63 -18.17
N GLY A 153 -15.82 -11.86 -17.47
CA GLY A 153 -17.09 -12.26 -18.06
C GLY A 153 -17.75 -11.17 -18.92
N PHE A 154 -17.43 -9.88 -18.69
CA PHE A 154 -17.93 -8.77 -19.49
C PHE A 154 -17.11 -8.55 -20.78
N ILE A 155 -15.80 -8.81 -20.77
CA ILE A 155 -14.94 -8.60 -21.95
C ILE A 155 -15.14 -9.72 -23.02
N ARG A 156 -15.61 -10.89 -22.62
CA ARG A 156 -15.83 -12.02 -23.52
C ARG A 156 -17.22 -12.03 -24.20
N ARG A 157 -18.03 -11.03 -23.99
CA ARG A 157 -19.29 -10.79 -24.69
C ARG A 157 -19.17 -9.65 -25.68
#